data_c4559d0616ba04e00db3f0dcaa1b3fa4
#
_entry.id   c4559d0616ba04e00db3f0dcaa1b3fa4
#
_cell.length_a   1.000
_cell.length_b   1.000
_cell.length_c   1.000
_cell.angle_alpha   90.00
_cell.angle_beta   90.00
_cell.angle_gamma   90.00
#
_symmetry.space_group_name_H-M   'P 1'
#
loop_
_entity.id
_entity.type
_entity.pdbx_description
1 polymer ?
#
loop_
_entity_poly.entity_id
_entity_poly.type
_entity_poly.pdbx_seq_one_letter_code
_entity_poly.pdbx_strand_id
1 'polypeptide(L)'
;MKHSGELILYKNFENGELFYNFTWILENYDSEFYNRSDIVELYYRCLNQLIELAVSHGFEGNLWHCFLAFIMVNNENAYSTACEMKGAVNGSINAIAAHDFAILKEMFDYNLNEVAKTLEIDDMDVLQNFKGPDDNGSVFNKRIRDCICELAVELAGAKDTNAFQNSVTGFYARFGVGNLGLHKAFRIQNTNGVVELAPITRIAHVKLDDLVGYEIAKKKLVDNTEAFVKGKCQ
;
A
#
# COMPACT_ATOMS: atom_id res chain seq x y z
N MET A 1 -23.00 -1.96 3.20
CA MET A 1 -21.62 -1.42 3.26
C MET A 1 -21.68 0.10 3.28
N LYS A 2 -20.81 0.77 4.03
CA LYS A 2 -20.62 2.22 3.90
C LYS A 2 -20.00 2.52 2.54
N HIS A 3 -20.37 3.66 1.95
CA HIS A 3 -19.92 3.99 0.61
C HIS A 3 -18.44 4.45 0.60
N SER A 4 -17.66 3.94 -0.35
CA SER A 4 -16.28 4.39 -0.59
C SER A 4 -16.18 5.91 -0.82
N GLY A 5 -17.23 6.52 -1.33
CA GLY A 5 -17.36 7.96 -1.50
C GLY A 5 -17.34 8.79 -0.21
N GLU A 6 -17.57 8.17 0.96
CA GLU A 6 -17.59 8.82 2.28
C GLU A 6 -16.20 8.95 2.91
N LEU A 7 -15.15 8.36 2.32
CA LEU A 7 -13.77 8.54 2.76
C LEU A 7 -13.37 10.02 2.76
N ILE A 8 -12.65 10.45 3.80
CA ILE A 8 -12.26 11.86 4.02
C ILE A 8 -10.77 12.03 3.81
N LEU A 9 -9.93 11.30 4.54
CA LEU A 9 -8.46 11.36 4.47
C LEU A 9 -7.92 10.48 3.35
N TYR A 10 -8.46 9.27 3.23
CA TYR A 10 -8.08 8.28 2.22
C TYR A 10 -8.92 8.44 0.96
N LYS A 11 -8.88 9.64 0.37
CA LYS A 11 -9.74 10.02 -0.77
C LYS A 11 -9.03 9.90 -2.12
N ASN A 12 -7.77 10.29 -2.16
CA ASN A 12 -7.00 10.37 -3.39
C ASN A 12 -5.91 9.30 -3.38
N PHE A 13 -6.19 8.16 -3.98
CA PHE A 13 -5.23 7.06 -4.10
C PHE A 13 -4.52 7.11 -5.45
N GLU A 14 -3.24 6.76 -5.47
CA GLU A 14 -2.62 6.21 -6.65
C GLU A 14 -3.36 4.92 -7.02
N ASN A 15 -3.71 4.70 -8.28
CA ASN A 15 -4.64 3.64 -8.72
C ASN A 15 -6.08 3.78 -8.15
N GLY A 16 -6.53 4.99 -7.87
CA GLY A 16 -7.86 5.27 -7.32
C GLY A 16 -9.01 4.79 -8.22
N GLU A 17 -8.82 4.79 -9.54
CA GLU A 17 -9.84 4.27 -10.48
C GLU A 17 -10.15 2.79 -10.19
N LEU A 18 -9.12 1.95 -10.01
CA LEU A 18 -9.30 0.54 -9.65
C LEU A 18 -10.04 0.39 -8.32
N PHE A 19 -9.64 1.20 -7.30
CA PHE A 19 -10.30 1.19 -5.99
C PHE A 19 -11.79 1.51 -6.09
N TYR A 20 -12.14 2.62 -6.77
CA TYR A 20 -13.53 3.05 -6.88
C TYR A 20 -14.36 2.14 -7.78
N ASN A 21 -13.80 1.58 -8.84
CA ASN A 21 -14.49 0.61 -9.68
C ASN A 21 -14.79 -0.68 -8.92
N PHE A 22 -13.83 -1.22 -8.19
CA PHE A 22 -14.05 -2.45 -7.43
C PHE A 22 -15.03 -2.25 -6.29
N THR A 23 -14.93 -1.15 -5.53
CA THR A 23 -15.88 -0.82 -4.47
C THR A 23 -17.29 -0.57 -5.01
N TRP A 24 -17.41 0.05 -6.20
CA TRP A 24 -18.69 0.19 -6.88
C TRP A 24 -19.33 -1.16 -7.22
N ILE A 25 -18.54 -2.15 -7.64
CA ILE A 25 -19.03 -3.52 -7.84
C ILE A 25 -19.59 -4.07 -6.54
N LEU A 26 -18.83 -3.96 -5.42
CA LEU A 26 -19.25 -4.45 -4.12
C LEU A 26 -20.54 -3.78 -3.60
N GLU A 27 -20.79 -2.54 -4.00
CA GLU A 27 -21.96 -1.77 -3.62
C GLU A 27 -23.21 -2.06 -4.50
N ASN A 28 -23.00 -2.60 -5.72
CA ASN A 28 -24.07 -2.68 -6.74
C ASN A 28 -24.24 -4.05 -7.39
N TYR A 29 -23.50 -5.09 -7.00
CA TYR A 29 -23.53 -6.40 -7.66
C TYR A 29 -24.91 -7.10 -7.62
N ASP A 30 -25.79 -6.76 -6.67
CA ASP A 30 -27.15 -7.27 -6.51
C ASP A 30 -28.23 -6.25 -6.92
N SER A 31 -27.82 -5.13 -7.51
CA SER A 31 -28.74 -4.06 -7.89
C SER A 31 -29.49 -4.39 -9.17
N GLU A 32 -30.80 -4.26 -9.15
CA GLU A 32 -31.69 -4.42 -10.33
C GLU A 32 -31.56 -3.25 -11.33
N PHE A 33 -30.93 -2.14 -10.95
CA PHE A 33 -30.78 -0.95 -11.81
C PHE A 33 -29.68 -1.07 -12.85
N TYR A 34 -28.71 -1.97 -12.63
CA TYR A 34 -27.56 -2.12 -13.50
C TYR A 34 -27.58 -3.44 -14.25
N ASN A 35 -27.07 -3.43 -15.47
CA ASN A 35 -26.99 -4.63 -16.25
C ASN A 35 -25.89 -5.54 -15.68
N ARG A 36 -26.25 -6.78 -15.34
CA ARG A 36 -25.30 -7.76 -14.80
C ARG A 36 -24.06 -7.97 -15.68
N SER A 37 -24.24 -8.00 -17.00
CA SER A 37 -23.11 -8.17 -17.93
C SER A 37 -22.08 -7.04 -17.81
N ASP A 38 -22.53 -5.81 -17.57
CA ASP A 38 -21.65 -4.66 -17.45
C ASP A 38 -20.84 -4.71 -16.13
N ILE A 39 -21.48 -5.19 -15.05
CA ILE A 39 -20.82 -5.41 -13.76
C ILE A 39 -19.77 -6.51 -13.88
N VAL A 40 -20.08 -7.61 -14.55
CA VAL A 40 -19.15 -8.73 -14.80
C VAL A 40 -17.97 -8.27 -15.67
N GLU A 41 -18.21 -7.48 -16.72
CA GLU A 41 -17.13 -6.92 -17.55
C GLU A 41 -16.21 -6.02 -16.70
N LEU A 42 -16.80 -5.17 -15.86
CA LEU A 42 -16.02 -4.30 -14.96
C LEU A 42 -15.22 -5.11 -13.95
N TYR A 43 -15.79 -6.20 -13.41
CA TYR A 43 -15.08 -7.12 -12.52
C TYR A 43 -13.82 -7.70 -13.17
N TYR A 44 -13.93 -8.24 -14.37
CA TYR A 44 -12.78 -8.82 -15.08
C TYR A 44 -11.73 -7.76 -15.45
N ARG A 45 -12.14 -6.54 -15.72
CA ARG A 45 -11.21 -5.41 -15.90
C ARG A 45 -10.45 -5.10 -14.60
N CYS A 46 -11.14 -5.05 -13.47
CA CYS A 46 -10.52 -4.86 -12.16
C CYS A 46 -9.61 -6.04 -11.79
N LEU A 47 -10.04 -7.28 -12.04
CA LEU A 47 -9.23 -8.47 -11.79
C LEU A 47 -7.92 -8.44 -12.59
N ASN A 48 -7.99 -8.08 -13.87
CA ASN A 48 -6.78 -7.92 -14.70
C ASN A 48 -5.82 -6.88 -14.09
N GLN A 49 -6.31 -5.70 -13.68
CA GLN A 49 -5.48 -4.67 -13.08
C GLN A 49 -4.86 -5.13 -11.74
N LEU A 50 -5.60 -5.89 -10.92
CA LEU A 50 -5.09 -6.47 -9.68
C LEU A 50 -4.00 -7.50 -9.94
N ILE A 51 -4.15 -8.35 -10.96
CA ILE A 51 -3.13 -9.35 -11.35
C ILE A 51 -1.87 -8.65 -11.86
N GLU A 52 -1.99 -7.65 -12.75
CA GLU A 52 -0.84 -6.89 -13.25
C GLU A 52 -0.08 -6.19 -12.10
N LEU A 53 -0.82 -5.59 -11.16
CA LEU A 53 -0.24 -5.01 -9.96
C LEU A 53 0.47 -6.08 -9.11
N ALA A 54 -0.18 -7.21 -8.91
CA ALA A 54 0.37 -8.32 -8.11
C ALA A 54 1.66 -8.87 -8.73
N VAL A 55 1.68 -9.11 -10.03
CA VAL A 55 2.88 -9.59 -10.74
C VAL A 55 4.01 -8.57 -10.68
N SER A 56 3.72 -7.27 -10.89
CA SER A 56 4.73 -6.21 -10.85
C SER A 56 5.34 -6.00 -9.45
N HIS A 57 4.57 -6.22 -8.39
CA HIS A 57 4.99 -6.04 -6.99
C HIS A 57 5.32 -7.35 -6.28
N GLY A 58 4.96 -8.50 -6.87
CA GLY A 58 5.15 -9.83 -6.28
C GLY A 58 4.15 -10.12 -5.15
N PHE A 59 2.94 -9.57 -5.20
CA PHE A 59 1.90 -9.87 -4.21
C PHE A 59 1.34 -11.27 -4.44
N GLU A 60 0.99 -11.95 -3.35
CA GLU A 60 0.40 -13.27 -3.33
C GLU A 60 -0.72 -13.35 -2.29
N GLY A 61 -1.60 -14.35 -2.41
CA GLY A 61 -2.75 -14.53 -1.53
C GLY A 61 -3.96 -13.72 -1.97
N ASN A 62 -4.63 -13.04 -1.04
CA ASN A 62 -5.81 -12.24 -1.36
C ASN A 62 -5.40 -10.90 -1.99
N LEU A 63 -5.59 -10.78 -3.30
CA LEU A 63 -5.17 -9.61 -4.08
C LEU A 63 -5.92 -8.34 -3.68
N TRP A 64 -7.20 -8.46 -3.31
CA TRP A 64 -7.97 -7.31 -2.83
C TRP A 64 -7.42 -6.76 -1.52
N HIS A 65 -7.10 -7.64 -0.56
CA HIS A 65 -6.49 -7.22 0.70
C HIS A 65 -5.09 -6.63 0.50
N CYS A 66 -4.26 -7.25 -0.35
CA CYS A 66 -2.93 -6.71 -0.69
C CYS A 66 -3.04 -5.34 -1.36
N PHE A 67 -3.99 -5.16 -2.27
CA PHE A 67 -4.24 -3.89 -2.92
C PHE A 67 -4.70 -2.80 -1.94
N LEU A 68 -5.66 -3.11 -1.06
CA LEU A 68 -6.11 -2.17 -0.02
C LEU A 68 -4.96 -1.75 0.90
N ALA A 69 -4.15 -2.70 1.36
CA ALA A 69 -2.96 -2.40 2.17
C ALA A 69 -1.97 -1.53 1.38
N PHE A 70 -1.71 -1.86 0.11
CA PHE A 70 -0.81 -1.13 -0.77
C PHE A 70 -1.24 0.33 -0.97
N ILE A 71 -2.50 0.60 -1.28
CA ILE A 71 -2.98 1.98 -1.46
C ILE A 71 -2.95 2.78 -0.16
N MET A 72 -3.19 2.14 0.99
CA MET A 72 -3.12 2.82 2.29
C MET A 72 -1.68 3.21 2.67
N VAL A 73 -0.71 2.31 2.49
CA VAL A 73 0.69 2.60 2.85
C VAL A 73 1.34 3.61 1.90
N ASN A 74 0.83 3.74 0.67
CA ASN A 74 1.29 4.74 -0.29
C ASN A 74 0.52 6.07 -0.21
N ASN A 75 -0.55 6.16 0.60
CA ASN A 75 -1.34 7.37 0.70
C ASN A 75 -0.78 8.34 1.73
N GLU A 76 -0.02 9.32 1.27
CA GLU A 76 0.46 10.43 2.08
C GLU A 76 -0.68 11.42 2.34
N ASN A 77 -1.21 11.40 3.56
CA ASN A 77 -2.25 12.33 4.02
C ASN A 77 -1.90 12.89 5.41
N ALA A 78 -2.70 13.83 5.90
CA ALA A 78 -2.43 14.50 7.17
C ALA A 78 -2.32 13.53 8.36
N TYR A 79 -3.06 12.41 8.36
CA TYR A 79 -2.99 11.41 9.41
C TYR A 79 -1.75 10.53 9.28
N SER A 80 -1.53 9.96 8.09
CA SER A 80 -0.41 9.04 7.86
C SER A 80 0.94 9.71 8.09
N THR A 81 1.13 10.95 7.61
CA THR A 81 2.33 11.76 7.86
C THR A 81 2.52 12.09 9.35
N ALA A 82 1.43 12.41 10.06
CA ALA A 82 1.53 12.67 11.49
C ALA A 82 1.91 11.42 12.29
N CYS A 83 1.39 10.23 11.89
CA CYS A 83 1.75 8.96 12.52
C CYS A 83 3.20 8.54 12.23
N GLU A 84 3.70 8.80 11.03
CA GLU A 84 5.11 8.58 10.69
C GLU A 84 6.04 9.39 11.61
N MET A 85 5.71 10.67 11.83
CA MET A 85 6.55 11.59 12.61
C MET A 85 6.47 11.37 14.12
N LYS A 86 5.30 11.02 14.65
CA LYS A 86 5.00 11.07 16.11
C LYS A 86 4.46 9.74 16.65
N GLY A 87 4.21 8.74 15.81
CA GLY A 87 3.45 7.55 16.18
C GLY A 87 1.96 7.87 16.35
N ALA A 88 1.32 7.30 17.36
CA ALA A 88 -0.10 7.54 17.61
C ALA A 88 -0.42 9.02 17.84
N VAL A 89 -1.42 9.52 17.13
CA VAL A 89 -1.88 10.92 17.21
C VAL A 89 -3.26 11.01 17.86
N ASN A 90 -3.51 12.13 18.52
CA ASN A 90 -4.76 12.43 19.20
C ASN A 90 -5.50 13.59 18.53
N GLY A 91 -6.75 13.83 18.95
CA GLY A 91 -7.57 14.93 18.49
C GLY A 91 -8.49 14.57 17.32
N SER A 92 -9.03 15.59 16.65
CA SER A 92 -10.04 15.43 15.60
C SER A 92 -9.54 14.60 14.42
N ILE A 93 -8.24 14.70 14.08
CA ILE A 93 -7.64 13.92 12.99
C ILE A 93 -7.73 12.42 13.26
N ASN A 94 -7.59 12.00 14.52
CA ASN A 94 -7.71 10.60 14.91
C ASN A 94 -9.15 10.09 14.78
N ALA A 95 -10.15 10.92 15.11
CA ALA A 95 -11.56 10.58 14.93
C ALA A 95 -11.95 10.48 13.45
N ILE A 96 -11.42 11.38 12.61
CA ILE A 96 -11.64 11.33 11.16
C ILE A 96 -10.97 10.07 10.56
N ALA A 97 -9.77 9.73 11.00
CA ALA A 97 -9.09 8.50 10.57
C ALA A 97 -9.87 7.25 11.00
N ALA A 98 -10.41 7.23 12.23
CA ALA A 98 -11.26 6.12 12.70
C ALA A 98 -12.53 5.94 11.85
N HIS A 99 -13.12 7.03 11.35
CA HIS A 99 -14.23 6.99 10.40
C HIS A 99 -13.80 6.28 9.10
N ASP A 100 -12.69 6.68 8.50
CA ASP A 100 -12.20 6.09 7.25
C ASP A 100 -11.79 4.63 7.45
N PHE A 101 -11.14 4.31 8.58
CA PHE A 101 -10.77 2.93 8.89
C PHE A 101 -11.97 2.01 9.15
N ALA A 102 -13.10 2.56 9.62
CA ALA A 102 -14.33 1.77 9.71
C ALA A 102 -14.85 1.38 8.32
N ILE A 103 -14.74 2.27 7.33
CA ILE A 103 -15.12 2.00 5.95
C ILE A 103 -14.15 0.99 5.31
N LEU A 104 -12.85 1.22 5.45
CA LEU A 104 -11.82 0.34 4.90
C LEU A 104 -11.88 -1.07 5.51
N LYS A 105 -12.15 -1.17 6.83
CA LYS A 105 -12.31 -2.46 7.48
C LYS A 105 -13.51 -3.22 6.94
N GLU A 106 -14.65 -2.58 6.70
CA GLU A 106 -15.79 -3.24 6.04
C GLU A 106 -15.41 -3.83 4.68
N MET A 107 -14.48 -3.18 3.93
CA MET A 107 -13.98 -3.70 2.66
C MET A 107 -13.07 -4.92 2.82
N PHE A 108 -12.28 -4.98 3.91
CA PHE A 108 -11.50 -6.16 4.26
C PHE A 108 -12.37 -7.34 4.70
N ASP A 109 -13.44 -7.06 5.43
CA ASP A 109 -14.35 -8.08 5.96
C ASP A 109 -15.39 -8.55 4.91
N TYR A 110 -15.41 -7.94 3.73
CA TYR A 110 -16.44 -8.18 2.74
C TYR A 110 -16.43 -9.61 2.20
N ASN A 111 -17.59 -10.25 2.18
CA ASN A 111 -17.73 -11.62 1.68
C ASN A 111 -17.78 -11.66 0.14
N LEU A 112 -16.62 -11.74 -0.49
CA LEU A 112 -16.50 -11.80 -1.95
C LEU A 112 -17.18 -13.03 -2.58
N ASN A 113 -17.41 -14.10 -1.81
CA ASN A 113 -18.07 -15.29 -2.33
C ASN A 113 -19.56 -15.04 -2.63
N GLU A 114 -20.20 -14.09 -1.94
CA GLU A 114 -21.57 -13.67 -2.26
C GLU A 114 -21.62 -12.95 -3.60
N VAL A 115 -20.65 -12.09 -3.87
CA VAL A 115 -20.49 -11.41 -5.15
C VAL A 115 -20.32 -12.42 -6.29
N ALA A 116 -19.39 -13.38 -6.09
CA ALA A 116 -19.15 -14.45 -7.05
C ALA A 116 -20.41 -15.24 -7.38
N LYS A 117 -21.14 -15.65 -6.35
CA LYS A 117 -22.39 -16.41 -6.49
C LYS A 117 -23.46 -15.62 -7.24
N THR A 118 -23.64 -14.34 -6.93
CA THR A 118 -24.67 -13.48 -7.52
C THR A 118 -24.36 -13.16 -8.98
N LEU A 119 -23.08 -12.88 -9.27
CA LEU A 119 -22.60 -12.58 -10.63
C LEU A 119 -22.25 -13.83 -11.45
N GLU A 120 -22.35 -15.04 -10.87
CA GLU A 120 -21.94 -16.33 -11.49
C GLU A 120 -20.49 -16.25 -12.01
N ILE A 121 -19.58 -15.81 -11.15
CA ILE A 121 -18.15 -15.69 -11.43
C ILE A 121 -17.45 -16.94 -10.89
N ASP A 122 -16.74 -17.67 -11.76
CA ASP A 122 -16.01 -18.89 -11.39
C ASP A 122 -14.57 -18.61 -10.92
N ASP A 123 -13.99 -17.47 -11.27
CA ASP A 123 -12.57 -17.14 -11.05
C ASP A 123 -12.29 -16.39 -9.75
N MET A 124 -13.20 -16.40 -8.78
CA MET A 124 -13.01 -15.72 -7.50
C MET A 124 -11.83 -16.27 -6.70
N ASP A 125 -11.50 -17.54 -6.88
CA ASP A 125 -10.33 -18.18 -6.26
C ASP A 125 -9.01 -17.51 -6.70
N VAL A 126 -8.93 -17.06 -7.95
CA VAL A 126 -7.76 -16.30 -8.45
C VAL A 126 -7.58 -15.01 -7.64
N LEU A 127 -8.66 -14.30 -7.31
CA LEU A 127 -8.60 -13.09 -6.51
C LEU A 127 -8.19 -13.36 -5.05
N GLN A 128 -8.66 -14.46 -4.47
CA GLN A 128 -8.49 -14.76 -3.05
C GLN A 128 -7.20 -15.52 -2.74
N ASN A 129 -6.70 -16.33 -3.67
CA ASN A 129 -5.59 -17.26 -3.46
C ASN A 129 -4.53 -17.17 -4.56
N PHE A 130 -4.27 -15.98 -5.06
CA PHE A 130 -3.33 -15.75 -6.15
C PHE A 130 -1.91 -16.22 -5.81
N LYS A 131 -1.28 -16.88 -6.76
CA LYS A 131 0.15 -17.23 -6.73
C LYS A 131 0.82 -16.68 -7.97
N GLY A 132 1.87 -15.92 -7.75
CA GLY A 132 2.69 -15.37 -8.83
C GLY A 132 3.49 -16.47 -9.55
N PRO A 133 4.12 -16.14 -10.70
CA PRO A 133 5.02 -17.06 -11.39
C PRO A 133 6.24 -17.40 -10.52
N ASP A 134 6.71 -18.66 -10.59
CA ASP A 134 7.75 -19.23 -9.72
C ASP A 134 9.12 -18.50 -9.78
N ASP A 135 9.39 -17.78 -10.86
CA ASP A 135 10.62 -17.00 -11.06
C ASP A 135 10.31 -15.54 -11.36
N ASN A 136 9.73 -14.87 -10.39
CA ASN A 136 9.64 -13.43 -10.44
C ASN A 136 11.03 -12.84 -10.23
N GLY A 137 11.75 -12.60 -11.31
CA GLY A 137 12.92 -11.70 -11.32
C GLY A 137 12.47 -10.32 -10.84
N SER A 138 12.09 -10.24 -9.57
CA SER A 138 11.25 -9.22 -8.98
C SER A 138 11.80 -7.83 -9.22
N VAL A 139 11.01 -7.03 -9.91
CA VAL A 139 11.25 -5.60 -10.11
C VAL A 139 11.05 -4.85 -8.79
N PHE A 140 10.17 -5.34 -7.92
CA PHE A 140 9.82 -4.70 -6.65
C PHE A 140 10.70 -5.15 -5.48
N ASN A 141 10.90 -4.26 -4.50
CA ASN A 141 11.69 -4.55 -3.32
C ASN A 141 11.01 -5.61 -2.44
N LYS A 142 11.64 -6.79 -2.33
CA LYS A 142 11.11 -7.93 -1.57
C LYS A 142 10.69 -7.57 -0.15
N ARG A 143 11.50 -6.75 0.56
CA ARG A 143 11.19 -6.33 1.93
C ARG A 143 9.89 -5.52 2.01
N ILE A 144 9.68 -4.59 1.07
CA ILE A 144 8.48 -3.75 1.05
C ILE A 144 7.25 -4.60 0.73
N ARG A 145 7.37 -5.49 -0.25
CA ARG A 145 6.34 -6.47 -0.58
C ARG A 145 5.94 -7.28 0.65
N ASP A 146 6.91 -7.87 1.33
CA ASP A 146 6.66 -8.71 2.50
C ASP A 146 5.95 -7.91 3.60
N CYS A 147 6.38 -6.69 3.89
CA CYS A 147 5.71 -5.81 4.86
C CYS A 147 4.26 -5.46 4.46
N ILE A 148 3.98 -5.25 3.18
CA ILE A 148 2.61 -4.95 2.70
C ILE A 148 1.73 -6.20 2.81
N CYS A 149 2.24 -7.37 2.40
CA CYS A 149 1.50 -8.64 2.53
C CYS A 149 1.23 -9.00 3.99
N GLU A 150 2.21 -8.82 4.88
CA GLU A 150 2.04 -9.02 6.32
C GLU A 150 0.98 -8.08 6.90
N LEU A 151 1.02 -6.80 6.53
CA LEU A 151 -0.01 -5.83 6.92
C LEU A 151 -1.39 -6.24 6.42
N ALA A 152 -1.51 -6.68 5.16
CA ALA A 152 -2.79 -7.12 4.59
C ALA A 152 -3.41 -8.27 5.40
N VAL A 153 -2.59 -9.25 5.82
CA VAL A 153 -3.04 -10.37 6.68
C VAL A 153 -3.43 -9.87 8.08
N GLU A 154 -2.64 -8.96 8.67
CA GLU A 154 -2.93 -8.39 9.98
C GLU A 154 -4.24 -7.59 9.98
N LEU A 155 -4.47 -6.78 8.94
CA LEU A 155 -5.69 -5.99 8.80
C LEU A 155 -6.93 -6.86 8.57
N ALA A 156 -6.82 -7.92 7.77
CA ALA A 156 -7.88 -8.89 7.58
C ALA A 156 -8.26 -9.63 8.88
N GLY A 157 -7.28 -9.86 9.77
CA GLY A 157 -7.48 -10.47 11.08
C GLY A 157 -7.90 -9.49 12.19
N ALA A 158 -8.00 -8.20 11.92
CA ALA A 158 -8.34 -7.20 12.93
C ALA A 158 -9.77 -7.38 13.43
N LYS A 159 -9.94 -7.56 14.75
CA LYS A 159 -11.24 -7.85 15.38
C LYS A 159 -12.23 -6.69 15.35
N ASP A 160 -11.73 -5.47 15.32
CA ASP A 160 -12.50 -4.23 15.32
C ASP A 160 -11.73 -3.07 14.67
N THR A 161 -12.40 -1.93 14.47
CA THR A 161 -11.80 -0.74 13.87
C THR A 161 -10.60 -0.21 14.68
N ASN A 162 -10.60 -0.35 16.01
CA ASN A 162 -9.49 0.11 16.84
C ASN A 162 -8.24 -0.75 16.60
N ALA A 163 -8.39 -2.09 16.53
CA ALA A 163 -7.30 -2.99 16.19
C ALA A 163 -6.76 -2.68 14.79
N PHE A 164 -7.65 -2.48 13.81
CA PHE A 164 -7.29 -2.08 12.45
C PHE A 164 -6.49 -0.77 12.43
N GLN A 165 -6.98 0.27 13.09
CA GLN A 165 -6.30 1.56 13.20
C GLN A 165 -4.94 1.44 13.86
N ASN A 166 -4.81 0.64 14.94
CA ASN A 166 -3.54 0.44 15.63
C ASN A 166 -2.50 -0.24 14.73
N SER A 167 -2.89 -1.23 13.94
CA SER A 167 -2.02 -1.90 12.98
C SER A 167 -1.50 -0.93 11.92
N VAL A 168 -2.39 -0.13 11.32
CA VAL A 168 -2.01 0.88 10.32
C VAL A 168 -1.10 1.96 10.93
N THR A 169 -1.45 2.48 12.12
CA THR A 169 -0.64 3.47 12.83
C THR A 169 0.75 2.93 13.17
N GLY A 170 0.81 1.69 13.66
CA GLY A 170 2.06 1.01 13.96
C GLY A 170 2.93 0.81 12.72
N PHE A 171 2.30 0.51 11.58
CA PHE A 171 3.00 0.42 10.30
C PHE A 171 3.64 1.76 9.91
N TYR A 172 2.88 2.85 9.93
CA TYR A 172 3.41 4.19 9.60
C TYR A 172 4.55 4.63 10.53
N ALA A 173 4.41 4.39 11.83
CA ALA A 173 5.46 4.71 12.80
C ALA A 173 6.76 3.91 12.58
N ARG A 174 6.65 2.68 12.07
CA ARG A 174 7.79 1.77 11.89
C ARG A 174 8.44 1.88 10.52
N PHE A 175 7.66 2.03 9.47
CA PHE A 175 8.12 1.93 8.09
C PHE A 175 8.00 3.24 7.31
N GLY A 176 7.23 4.22 7.83
CA GLY A 176 6.89 5.44 7.12
C GLY A 176 5.70 5.26 6.16
N VAL A 177 5.43 6.28 5.37
CA VAL A 177 4.34 6.34 4.39
C VAL A 177 4.87 6.82 3.04
N GLY A 178 4.24 6.35 1.97
CA GLY A 178 4.57 6.75 0.61
C GLY A 178 5.96 6.31 0.17
N ASN A 179 6.40 6.84 -0.96
CA ASN A 179 7.67 6.47 -1.57
C ASN A 179 8.87 6.74 -0.64
N LEU A 180 8.88 7.88 0.06
CA LEU A 180 10.00 8.28 0.91
C LEU A 180 10.12 7.41 2.18
N GLY A 181 9.01 6.99 2.76
CA GLY A 181 9.00 6.11 3.93
C GLY A 181 9.39 4.67 3.58
N LEU A 182 8.84 4.15 2.52
CA LEU A 182 9.02 2.74 2.14
C LEU A 182 10.38 2.43 1.54
N HIS A 183 10.99 3.36 0.80
CA HIS A 183 12.27 3.15 0.09
C HIS A 183 13.46 3.78 0.84
N LYS A 184 14.62 3.11 0.78
CA LYS A 184 15.84 3.53 1.49
C LYS A 184 16.78 4.38 0.66
N ALA A 185 16.65 4.35 -0.66
CA ALA A 185 17.53 5.06 -1.57
C ALA A 185 16.77 5.57 -2.78
N PHE A 186 17.18 6.74 -3.26
CA PHE A 186 16.55 7.44 -4.36
C PHE A 186 17.61 7.95 -5.32
N ARG A 187 17.21 8.12 -6.57
CA ARG A 187 17.99 8.85 -7.57
C ARG A 187 17.18 10.03 -8.08
N ILE A 188 17.86 11.10 -8.39
CA ILE A 188 17.25 12.24 -9.08
C ILE A 188 17.14 11.87 -10.56
N GLN A 189 15.93 11.94 -11.11
CA GLN A 189 15.68 11.78 -12.53
C GLN A 189 15.09 13.08 -13.09
N ASN A 190 15.48 13.39 -14.34
CA ASN A 190 14.86 14.49 -15.06
C ASN A 190 14.05 13.90 -16.21
N THR A 191 12.73 13.94 -16.07
CA THR A 191 11.79 13.48 -17.09
C THR A 191 11.10 14.67 -17.69
N ASN A 192 11.44 15.00 -18.95
CA ASN A 192 10.84 16.12 -19.68
C ASN A 192 10.94 17.50 -18.97
N GLY A 193 12.06 17.75 -18.26
CA GLY A 193 12.29 19.01 -17.55
C GLY A 193 11.72 19.06 -16.12
N VAL A 194 11.04 18.01 -15.68
CA VAL A 194 10.58 17.84 -14.30
C VAL A 194 11.59 17.00 -13.53
N VAL A 195 12.07 17.52 -12.42
CA VAL A 195 13.00 16.81 -11.53
C VAL A 195 12.20 15.96 -10.54
N GLU A 196 12.39 14.66 -10.58
CA GLU A 196 11.69 13.69 -9.73
C GLU A 196 12.67 12.85 -8.92
N LEU A 197 12.24 12.44 -7.71
CA LEU A 197 12.95 11.45 -6.89
C LEU A 197 12.39 10.07 -7.20
N ALA A 198 13.16 9.27 -7.95
CA ALA A 198 12.79 7.90 -8.27
C ALA A 198 13.41 6.92 -7.26
N PRO A 199 12.63 6.01 -6.66
CA PRO A 199 13.16 5.03 -5.73
C PRO A 199 14.10 4.05 -6.44
N ILE A 200 15.17 3.66 -5.74
CA ILE A 200 16.08 2.59 -6.18
C ILE A 200 15.58 1.29 -5.57
N THR A 201 14.98 0.45 -6.39
CA THR A 201 14.37 -0.81 -5.95
C THR A 201 15.42 -1.94 -5.79
N ARG A 202 16.52 -1.87 -6.51
CA ARG A 202 17.64 -2.83 -6.40
C ARG A 202 18.86 -2.12 -5.81
N ILE A 203 19.06 -2.29 -4.51
CA ILE A 203 20.22 -1.76 -3.80
C ILE A 203 21.21 -2.91 -3.65
N ALA A 204 22.40 -2.75 -4.21
CA ALA A 204 23.50 -3.67 -3.92
C ALA A 204 23.88 -3.53 -2.43
N HIS A 205 23.94 -4.65 -1.72
CA HIS A 205 24.32 -4.67 -0.31
C HIS A 205 25.85 -4.54 -0.17
N VAL A 206 26.38 -3.37 -0.57
CA VAL A 206 27.78 -3.01 -0.35
C VAL A 206 27.85 -2.22 0.96
N LYS A 207 28.57 -2.75 1.93
CA LYS A 207 28.84 -2.06 3.20
C LYS A 207 30.07 -1.16 3.05
N LEU A 208 30.18 -0.15 3.91
CA LEU A 208 31.38 0.70 3.94
C LEU A 208 32.67 -0.11 4.18
N ASP A 209 32.56 -1.21 4.93
CA ASP A 209 33.71 -2.12 5.19
C ASP A 209 34.13 -2.93 3.96
N ASP A 210 33.22 -3.13 2.99
CA ASP A 210 33.52 -3.83 1.73
C ASP A 210 34.33 -2.97 0.75
N LEU A 211 34.41 -1.66 1.00
CA LEU A 211 35.20 -0.72 0.20
C LEU A 211 36.63 -0.74 0.66
N VAL A 212 37.51 -1.31 -0.15
CA VAL A 212 38.98 -1.36 0.13
C VAL A 212 39.59 -0.01 -0.19
N GLY A 213 40.30 0.57 0.76
CA GLY A 213 40.93 1.90 0.64
C GLY A 213 39.94 3.04 1.02
N TYR A 214 40.34 4.26 0.71
CA TYR A 214 39.54 5.46 0.97
C TYR A 214 39.23 5.75 2.46
N GLU A 215 40.05 5.31 3.39
CA GLU A 215 39.80 5.39 4.83
C GLU A 215 39.51 6.82 5.31
N ILE A 216 40.22 7.83 4.78
CA ILE A 216 39.97 9.24 5.12
C ILE A 216 38.62 9.71 4.60
N ALA A 217 38.25 9.30 3.39
CA ALA A 217 36.97 9.68 2.80
C ALA A 217 35.79 9.00 3.53
N LYS A 218 35.91 7.71 3.88
CA LYS A 218 34.93 6.98 4.70
C LYS A 218 34.73 7.67 6.03
N LYS A 219 35.82 7.98 6.74
CA LYS A 219 35.73 8.66 8.04
C LYS A 219 35.03 10.01 7.92
N LYS A 220 35.42 10.83 6.95
CA LYS A 220 34.74 12.12 6.71
C LYS A 220 33.24 11.97 6.42
N LEU A 221 32.88 10.96 5.61
CA LEU A 221 31.48 10.67 5.29
C LEU A 221 30.69 10.31 6.55
N VAL A 222 31.22 9.40 7.37
CA VAL A 222 30.58 8.97 8.63
C VAL A 222 30.47 10.15 9.59
N ASP A 223 31.56 10.88 9.83
CA ASP A 223 31.59 12.02 10.76
C ASP A 223 30.56 13.10 10.34
N ASN A 224 30.47 13.43 9.06
CA ASN A 224 29.51 14.40 8.53
C ASN A 224 28.07 13.90 8.63
N THR A 225 27.84 12.62 8.32
CA THR A 225 26.49 12.03 8.43
C THR A 225 26.03 12.00 9.88
N GLU A 226 26.89 11.61 10.84
CA GLU A 226 26.57 11.64 12.24
C GLU A 226 26.33 13.06 12.77
N ALA A 227 27.11 14.03 12.31
CA ALA A 227 26.92 15.43 12.69
C ALA A 227 25.56 15.96 12.19
N PHE A 228 25.18 15.62 10.96
CA PHE A 228 23.88 15.95 10.37
C PHE A 228 22.73 15.33 11.17
N VAL A 229 22.76 14.03 11.43
CA VAL A 229 21.73 13.30 12.21
C VAL A 229 21.60 13.88 13.65
N LYS A 230 22.70 14.32 14.25
CA LYS A 230 22.72 14.98 15.56
C LYS A 230 22.32 16.47 15.52
N GLY A 231 21.94 17.00 14.36
CA GLY A 231 21.57 18.40 14.18
C GLY A 231 22.72 19.39 14.41
N LYS A 232 23.97 18.95 14.24
CA LYS A 232 25.19 19.76 14.50
C LYS A 232 25.77 20.43 13.25
N CYS A 233 25.18 20.16 12.08
CA CYS A 233 25.54 20.82 10.81
C CYS A 233 24.47 21.86 10.47
N GLN A 234 24.93 23.09 10.16
CA GLN A 234 24.13 24.15 9.54
C GLN A 234 24.22 24.02 8.02
#